data_b7bd5e9e3019f09268d29ee0be70a321
#
_entry.id   b7bd5e9e3019f09268d29ee0be70a321
#
_cell.length_a   1.000
_cell.length_b   1.000
_cell.length_c   1.000
_cell.angle_alpha   90.00
_cell.angle_beta   90.00
_cell.angle_gamma   90.00
#
_symmetry.space_group_name_H-M   'P 1'
#
loop_
_entity.id
_entity.type
_entity.pdbx_description
1 polymer ?
#
loop_
_entity_poly.entity_id
_entity_poly.type
_entity_poly.pdbx_seq_one_letter_code
_entity_poly.pdbx_strand_id
1 'polypeptide(L)'
;LKSLNSKSFDLNIRIPLRYKEKEFEVRKYLNDTIFRGKVDCYINCENIEDVNDVKINQDIVKAYINQLREISPNAEEWEYLKMAIRMPEAINGKPAELNDDEWQFLLSLVKEAVAKFVDFRKTEGANLHEELSKNLKNIEENLAKVIPYEEERMIAVKERYQNTLKEFENVDETRFYQEMAYYTE
;
A
#
# COMPACT_ATOMS: atom_id res chain seq x y z
N LEU A 1 7.41 -6.61 1.61
CA LEU A 1 6.45 -5.57 1.96
C LEU A 1 6.36 -4.57 0.80
N LYS A 2 5.15 -4.24 0.33
CA LYS A 2 4.89 -3.28 -0.75
C LYS A 2 3.82 -2.30 -0.29
N SER A 3 3.94 -1.03 -0.68
CA SER A 3 2.93 -0.03 -0.33
C SER A 3 2.64 0.92 -1.48
N LEU A 4 1.39 1.38 -1.52
CA LEU A 4 0.91 2.44 -2.39
C LEU A 4 0.32 3.58 -1.54
N ASN A 5 0.38 4.79 -2.07
CA ASN A 5 -0.22 5.94 -1.39
C ASN A 5 -1.75 5.78 -1.33
N SER A 6 -2.31 5.99 -0.14
CA SER A 6 -3.76 6.04 0.11
C SER A 6 -4.05 6.97 1.29
N LYS A 7 -5.24 7.54 1.31
CA LYS A 7 -5.72 8.39 2.44
C LYS A 7 -6.01 7.55 3.67
N SER A 8 -6.55 6.35 3.49
CA SER A 8 -6.83 5.38 4.55
C SER A 8 -5.77 4.30 4.60
N PHE A 9 -5.68 3.63 5.74
CA PHE A 9 -4.86 2.42 5.88
C PHE A 9 -5.65 1.21 5.38
N ASP A 10 -5.08 0.46 4.44
CA ASP A 10 -5.62 -0.79 3.90
C ASP A 10 -4.50 -1.83 3.91
N LEU A 11 -4.74 -2.97 4.56
CA LEU A 11 -3.73 -3.99 4.80
C LEU A 11 -4.17 -5.34 4.25
N ASN A 12 -3.42 -5.83 3.28
CA ASN A 12 -3.54 -7.19 2.77
C ASN A 12 -2.33 -8.02 3.22
N ILE A 13 -2.59 -9.13 3.93
CA ILE A 13 -1.55 -10.04 4.41
C ILE A 13 -1.74 -11.39 3.73
N ARG A 14 -0.65 -11.94 3.21
CA ARG A 14 -0.57 -13.34 2.78
C ARG A 14 0.52 -14.04 3.57
N ILE A 15 0.12 -15.03 4.32
CA ILE A 15 0.98 -15.83 5.18
C ILE A 15 0.76 -17.31 4.89
N PRO A 16 1.80 -18.16 4.92
CA PRO A 16 1.66 -19.60 4.75
C PRO A 16 0.70 -20.20 5.78
N LEU A 17 0.00 -21.26 5.39
CA LEU A 17 -1.06 -21.88 6.21
C LEU A 17 -0.57 -22.28 7.61
N ARG A 18 0.68 -22.74 7.72
CA ARG A 18 1.29 -23.15 9.01
C ARG A 18 1.39 -22.01 10.04
N TYR A 19 1.41 -20.72 9.59
CA TYR A 19 1.46 -19.55 10.47
C TYR A 19 0.13 -18.80 10.54
N LYS A 20 -0.94 -19.37 10.00
CA LYS A 20 -2.25 -18.69 9.87
C LYS A 20 -2.80 -18.22 11.22
N GLU A 21 -2.61 -19.00 12.27
CA GLU A 21 -3.03 -18.65 13.62
C GLU A 21 -2.34 -17.40 14.17
N LYS A 22 -1.14 -17.12 13.69
CA LYS A 22 -0.34 -15.96 14.10
C LYS A 22 -0.56 -14.71 13.21
N GLU A 23 -1.40 -14.79 12.17
CA GLU A 23 -1.69 -13.67 11.28
C GLU A 23 -2.18 -12.44 12.03
N PHE A 24 -2.98 -12.63 13.08
CA PHE A 24 -3.53 -11.54 13.88
C PHE A 24 -2.42 -10.72 14.56
N GLU A 25 -1.37 -11.36 15.05
CA GLU A 25 -0.23 -10.69 15.69
C GLU A 25 0.53 -9.80 14.69
N VAL A 26 0.79 -10.31 13.48
CA VAL A 26 1.41 -9.54 12.39
C VAL A 26 0.51 -8.38 11.99
N ARG A 27 -0.77 -8.61 11.83
CA ARG A 27 -1.76 -7.60 11.47
C ARG A 27 -1.81 -6.46 12.49
N LYS A 28 -1.84 -6.81 13.77
CA LYS A 28 -1.83 -5.83 14.86
C LYS A 28 -0.56 -5.00 14.82
N TYR A 29 0.61 -5.62 14.70
CA TYR A 29 1.89 -4.92 14.65
C TYR A 29 1.97 -3.95 13.46
N LEU A 30 1.49 -4.37 12.28
CA LEU A 30 1.46 -3.51 11.09
C LEU A 30 0.49 -2.33 11.24
N ASN A 31 -0.69 -2.54 11.82
CA ASN A 31 -1.67 -1.50 12.10
C ASN A 31 -1.13 -0.45 13.09
N ASP A 32 -0.43 -0.90 14.13
CA ASP A 32 0.09 -0.02 15.17
C ASP A 32 1.30 0.80 14.68
N THR A 33 1.98 0.32 13.62
CA THR A 33 3.20 0.96 13.11
C THR A 33 2.96 1.79 11.84
N ILE A 34 2.01 1.40 10.99
CA ILE A 34 1.77 2.03 9.69
C ILE A 34 0.38 2.71 9.70
N PHE A 35 0.35 4.04 9.74
CA PHE A 35 -0.88 4.81 9.94
C PHE A 35 -1.70 5.05 8.68
N ARG A 36 -1.10 4.94 7.48
CA ARG A 36 -1.79 5.20 6.20
C ARG A 36 -1.12 4.48 5.04
N GLY A 37 -1.87 4.30 3.95
CA GLY A 37 -1.41 3.69 2.71
C GLY A 37 -2.02 2.31 2.52
N LYS A 38 -2.02 1.85 1.28
CA LYS A 38 -2.38 0.48 0.95
C LYS A 38 -1.12 -0.37 1.04
N VAL A 39 -1.10 -1.32 1.97
CA VAL A 39 0.08 -2.14 2.30
C VAL A 39 -0.21 -3.61 1.99
N ASP A 40 0.65 -4.21 1.17
CA ASP A 40 0.66 -5.65 0.92
C ASP A 40 1.87 -6.28 1.64
N CYS A 41 1.59 -7.20 2.55
CA CYS A 41 2.59 -7.99 3.27
C CYS A 41 2.51 -9.43 2.80
N TYR A 42 3.52 -9.89 2.07
CA TYR A 42 3.64 -11.27 1.60
C TYR A 42 4.76 -11.95 2.36
N ILE A 43 4.42 -13.03 3.05
CA ILE A 43 5.37 -13.89 3.74
C ILE A 43 5.37 -15.22 2.98
N ASN A 44 6.49 -15.55 2.36
CA ASN A 44 6.70 -16.82 1.69
C ASN A 44 7.80 -17.56 2.43
N CYS A 45 7.56 -18.81 2.75
CA CYS A 45 8.57 -19.71 3.28
C CYS A 45 8.85 -20.76 2.20
N GLU A 46 10.08 -20.79 1.70
CA GLU A 46 10.56 -21.91 0.92
C GLU A 46 11.13 -22.90 1.91
N ASN A 47 10.49 -24.06 2.01
CA ASN A 47 11.06 -25.16 2.78
C ASN A 47 12.28 -25.66 1.99
N ILE A 48 13.47 -25.39 2.51
CA ILE A 48 14.68 -26.10 2.11
C ILE A 48 14.68 -27.44 2.88
N GLU A 49 13.51 -28.06 2.97
CA GLU A 49 13.43 -29.42 3.52
C GLU A 49 14.04 -30.35 2.48
N ASP A 50 15.04 -31.06 2.91
CA ASP A 50 15.60 -32.19 2.17
C ASP A 50 14.44 -33.07 1.68
N VAL A 51 14.53 -33.51 0.43
CA VAL A 51 13.60 -34.46 -0.22
C VAL A 51 13.34 -35.72 0.65
N ASN A 52 14.12 -35.88 1.72
CA ASN A 52 14.03 -36.95 2.70
C ASN A 52 12.89 -36.81 3.74
N ASP A 53 12.19 -35.69 3.78
CA ASP A 53 11.16 -35.44 4.80
C ASP A 53 9.71 -35.71 4.32
N VAL A 54 9.57 -36.26 3.12
CA VAL A 54 8.28 -36.79 2.65
C VAL A 54 8.01 -38.10 3.40
N LYS A 55 7.31 -38.01 4.52
CA LYS A 55 6.91 -39.17 5.33
C LYS A 55 5.54 -39.66 4.89
N ILE A 56 5.47 -40.95 4.62
CA ILE A 56 4.20 -41.63 4.43
C ILE A 56 3.52 -41.74 5.81
N ASN A 57 2.30 -41.27 5.93
CA ASN A 57 1.48 -41.45 7.12
C ASN A 57 0.98 -42.89 7.21
N GLN A 58 1.78 -43.75 7.84
CA GLN A 58 1.53 -45.19 7.91
C GLN A 58 0.18 -45.52 8.52
N ASP A 59 -0.27 -44.74 9.51
CA ASP A 59 -1.55 -44.99 10.21
C ASP A 59 -2.72 -44.73 9.31
N ILE A 60 -2.70 -43.60 8.55
CA ILE A 60 -3.75 -43.27 7.58
C ILE A 60 -3.73 -44.27 6.42
N VAL A 61 -2.56 -44.61 5.90
CA VAL A 61 -2.46 -45.61 4.81
C VAL A 61 -3.00 -46.96 5.25
N LYS A 62 -2.68 -47.45 6.46
CA LYS A 62 -3.25 -48.70 7.01
C LYS A 62 -4.76 -48.62 7.19
N ALA A 63 -5.28 -47.48 7.67
CA ALA A 63 -6.72 -47.28 7.79
C ALA A 63 -7.43 -47.37 6.44
N TYR A 64 -6.90 -46.73 5.42
CA TYR A 64 -7.45 -46.83 4.07
C TYR A 64 -7.37 -48.25 3.49
N ILE A 65 -6.28 -48.95 3.70
CA ILE A 65 -6.13 -50.36 3.26
C ILE A 65 -7.20 -51.25 3.92
N ASN A 66 -7.45 -51.08 5.21
CA ASN A 66 -8.48 -51.85 5.92
C ASN A 66 -9.88 -51.58 5.36
N GLN A 67 -10.22 -50.31 5.13
CA GLN A 67 -11.52 -49.94 4.54
C GLN A 67 -11.68 -50.49 3.12
N LEU A 68 -10.63 -50.40 2.29
CA LEU A 68 -10.65 -50.94 0.91
C LEU A 68 -10.79 -52.46 0.90
N ARG A 69 -10.17 -53.16 1.87
CA ARG A 69 -10.29 -54.59 2.04
C ARG A 69 -11.71 -55.03 2.43
N GLU A 70 -12.41 -54.26 3.27
CA GLU A 70 -13.83 -54.47 3.61
C GLU A 70 -14.73 -54.35 2.41
N ILE A 71 -14.45 -53.41 1.50
CA ILE A 71 -15.24 -53.16 0.29
C ILE A 71 -15.00 -54.22 -0.77
N SER A 72 -13.76 -54.66 -0.95
CA SER A 72 -13.36 -55.62 -2.00
C SER A 72 -12.40 -56.66 -1.47
N PRO A 73 -12.86 -57.68 -0.73
CA PRO A 73 -11.98 -58.62 0.02
C PRO A 73 -11.09 -59.51 -0.85
N ASN A 74 -11.34 -59.57 -2.16
CA ASN A 74 -10.63 -60.45 -3.08
C ASN A 74 -9.53 -59.76 -3.90
N ALA A 75 -9.26 -58.48 -3.68
CA ALA A 75 -8.18 -57.77 -4.38
C ALA A 75 -6.82 -58.09 -3.79
N GLU A 76 -5.76 -57.91 -4.55
CA GLU A 76 -4.40 -58.15 -4.10
C GLU A 76 -3.88 -57.01 -3.18
N GLU A 77 -3.08 -57.35 -2.18
CA GLU A 77 -2.58 -56.41 -1.14
C GLU A 77 -1.89 -55.14 -1.78
N TRP A 78 -1.16 -55.33 -2.86
CA TRP A 78 -0.47 -54.23 -3.54
C TRP A 78 -1.43 -53.24 -4.22
N GLU A 79 -2.64 -53.68 -4.63
CA GLU A 79 -3.66 -52.81 -5.21
C GLU A 79 -4.22 -51.85 -4.14
N TYR A 80 -4.49 -52.37 -2.94
CA TYR A 80 -4.90 -51.52 -1.81
C TYR A 80 -3.85 -50.50 -1.47
N LEU A 81 -2.57 -50.89 -1.41
CA LEU A 81 -1.46 -49.98 -1.15
C LEU A 81 -1.36 -48.87 -2.21
N LYS A 82 -1.48 -49.25 -3.49
CA LYS A 82 -1.44 -48.32 -4.62
C LYS A 82 -2.58 -47.29 -4.57
N MET A 83 -3.75 -47.70 -4.13
CA MET A 83 -4.89 -46.80 -3.93
C MET A 83 -4.73 -45.94 -2.70
N ALA A 84 -4.35 -46.53 -1.57
CA ALA A 84 -4.23 -45.85 -0.28
C ALA A 84 -3.18 -44.72 -0.30
N ILE A 85 -2.06 -44.90 -0.99
CA ILE A 85 -1.01 -43.88 -1.14
C ILE A 85 -1.49 -42.64 -1.91
N ARG A 86 -2.52 -42.79 -2.76
CA ARG A 86 -3.10 -41.69 -3.53
C ARG A 86 -4.24 -40.97 -2.81
N MET A 87 -4.67 -41.48 -1.67
CA MET A 87 -5.72 -40.87 -0.87
C MET A 87 -5.19 -39.64 -0.12
N PRO A 88 -6.08 -38.72 0.23
CA PRO A 88 -5.71 -37.51 0.99
C PRO A 88 -4.92 -37.85 2.26
N GLU A 89 -3.99 -37.01 2.62
CA GLU A 89 -3.16 -37.11 3.84
C GLU A 89 -2.25 -38.36 3.92
N ALA A 90 -2.21 -39.22 2.90
CA ALA A 90 -1.35 -40.40 2.88
C ALA A 90 0.14 -40.08 2.78
N ILE A 91 0.49 -38.98 2.09
CA ILE A 91 1.89 -38.58 1.82
C ILE A 91 2.29 -37.32 2.61
N ASN A 92 1.36 -36.55 3.11
CA ASN A 92 1.68 -35.36 3.88
C ASN A 92 1.57 -35.69 5.37
N GLY A 93 2.69 -35.70 6.06
CA GLY A 93 2.72 -35.76 7.51
C GLY A 93 1.88 -34.60 8.10
N LYS A 94 1.45 -34.74 9.35
CA LYS A 94 0.81 -33.65 10.10
C LYS A 94 1.61 -32.38 9.87
N PRO A 95 0.96 -31.22 9.63
CA PRO A 95 1.68 -29.96 9.59
C PRO A 95 2.59 -29.90 10.82
N ALA A 96 3.88 -29.69 10.62
CA ALA A 96 4.82 -29.59 11.74
C ALA A 96 4.25 -28.54 12.72
N GLU A 97 4.17 -28.92 13.99
CA GLU A 97 3.75 -27.99 15.05
C GLU A 97 4.62 -26.75 14.95
N LEU A 98 3.99 -25.57 15.08
CA LEU A 98 4.67 -24.31 14.99
C LEU A 98 5.72 -24.23 16.10
N ASN A 99 7.00 -24.16 15.73
CA ASN A 99 8.08 -23.91 16.68
C ASN A 99 8.07 -22.42 17.05
N ASP A 100 8.02 -22.12 18.35
CA ASP A 100 8.03 -20.75 18.86
C ASP A 100 9.30 -19.99 18.45
N ASP A 101 10.44 -20.63 18.39
CA ASP A 101 11.70 -20.02 17.95
C ASP A 101 11.64 -19.61 16.48
N GLU A 102 11.07 -20.47 15.63
CA GLU A 102 10.85 -20.17 14.22
C GLU A 102 9.88 -18.99 14.04
N TRP A 103 8.82 -18.96 14.85
CA TRP A 103 7.90 -17.85 14.86
C TRP A 103 8.56 -16.53 15.27
N GLN A 104 9.34 -16.53 16.34
CA GLN A 104 10.07 -15.33 16.79
C GLN A 104 11.06 -14.84 15.74
N PHE A 105 11.74 -15.74 15.06
CA PHE A 105 12.61 -15.41 13.94
C PHE A 105 11.83 -14.75 12.80
N LEU A 106 10.72 -15.34 12.36
CA LEU A 106 9.85 -14.77 11.32
C LEU A 106 9.32 -13.38 11.72
N LEU A 107 8.87 -13.24 12.96
CA LEU A 107 8.40 -11.96 13.50
C LEU A 107 9.51 -10.90 13.49
N SER A 108 10.74 -11.28 13.80
CA SER A 108 11.91 -10.39 13.72
C SER A 108 12.16 -9.88 12.31
N LEU A 109 12.03 -10.74 11.30
CA LEU A 109 12.14 -10.36 9.88
C LEU A 109 11.03 -9.40 9.45
N VAL A 110 9.80 -9.63 9.92
CA VAL A 110 8.67 -8.70 9.68
C VAL A 110 8.98 -7.33 10.28
N LYS A 111 9.45 -7.30 11.54
CA LYS A 111 9.82 -6.04 12.22
C LYS A 111 10.93 -5.30 11.48
N GLU A 112 11.96 -6.01 11.03
CA GLU A 112 13.05 -5.42 10.24
C GLU A 112 12.53 -4.84 8.91
N ALA A 113 11.69 -5.57 8.19
CA ALA A 113 11.10 -5.11 6.94
C ALA A 113 10.24 -3.86 7.13
N VAL A 114 9.49 -3.79 8.23
CA VAL A 114 8.68 -2.61 8.58
C VAL A 114 9.56 -1.43 8.96
N ALA A 115 10.64 -1.64 9.71
CA ALA A 115 11.58 -0.59 10.07
C ALA A 115 12.21 0.05 8.82
N LYS A 116 12.71 -0.77 7.89
CA LYS A 116 13.25 -0.30 6.59
C LYS A 116 12.19 0.45 5.76
N PHE A 117 10.97 -0.03 5.78
CA PHE A 117 9.86 0.62 5.08
C PHE A 117 9.52 2.00 5.67
N VAL A 118 9.47 2.12 6.99
CA VAL A 118 9.23 3.40 7.69
C VAL A 118 10.35 4.39 7.42
N ASP A 119 11.60 3.93 7.45
CA ASP A 119 12.76 4.76 7.16
C ASP A 119 12.77 5.28 5.71
N PHE A 120 12.49 4.42 4.75
CA PHE A 120 12.30 4.82 3.37
C PHE A 120 11.23 5.92 3.22
N ARG A 121 10.07 5.76 3.88
CA ARG A 121 9.00 6.77 3.84
C ARG A 121 9.39 8.10 4.47
N LYS A 122 10.21 8.08 5.54
CA LYS A 122 10.74 9.31 6.15
C LYS A 122 11.64 10.06 5.18
N THR A 123 12.53 9.34 4.51
CA THR A 123 13.45 9.92 3.51
C THR A 123 12.67 10.50 2.33
N GLU A 124 11.71 9.77 1.78
CA GLU A 124 10.84 10.25 0.71
C GLU A 124 10.05 11.50 1.14
N GLY A 125 9.50 11.47 2.35
CA GLY A 125 8.76 12.60 2.92
C GLY A 125 9.64 13.85 3.13
N ALA A 126 10.90 13.69 3.52
CA ALA A 126 11.84 14.79 3.65
C ALA A 126 12.14 15.44 2.29
N ASN A 127 12.40 14.64 1.26
CA ASN A 127 12.64 15.13 -0.10
C ASN A 127 11.43 15.88 -0.67
N LEU A 128 10.22 15.33 -0.47
CA LEU A 128 8.96 15.98 -0.87
C LEU A 128 8.74 17.30 -0.13
N HIS A 129 9.05 17.35 1.16
CA HIS A 129 8.94 18.58 1.93
C HIS A 129 9.87 19.68 1.40
N GLU A 130 11.12 19.35 1.08
CA GLU A 130 12.08 20.29 0.49
C GLU A 130 11.59 20.83 -0.87
N GLU A 131 11.14 19.94 -1.75
CA GLU A 131 10.63 20.32 -3.08
C GLU A 131 9.40 21.21 -2.99
N LEU A 132 8.42 20.86 -2.16
CA LEU A 132 7.21 21.65 -1.96
C LEU A 132 7.52 23.02 -1.35
N SER A 133 8.43 23.09 -0.37
CA SER A 133 8.85 24.34 0.25
C SER A 133 9.53 25.26 -0.77
N LYS A 134 10.38 24.71 -1.64
CA LYS A 134 11.01 25.47 -2.73
C LYS A 134 9.97 26.00 -3.72
N ASN A 135 8.99 25.19 -4.10
CA ASN A 135 7.94 25.60 -5.02
C ASN A 135 7.04 26.69 -4.41
N LEU A 136 6.70 26.56 -3.12
CA LEU A 136 5.94 27.58 -2.41
C LEU A 136 6.69 28.93 -2.40
N LYS A 137 7.99 28.92 -2.07
CA LYS A 137 8.82 30.12 -2.11
C LYS A 137 8.87 30.75 -3.49
N ASN A 138 9.00 29.94 -4.55
CA ASN A 138 8.96 30.45 -5.92
C ASN A 138 7.62 31.12 -6.26
N ILE A 139 6.50 30.57 -5.77
CA ILE A 139 5.17 31.17 -5.96
C ILE A 139 5.10 32.52 -5.24
N GLU A 140 5.54 32.61 -3.99
CA GLU A 140 5.56 33.85 -3.21
C GLU A 140 6.43 34.92 -3.87
N GLU A 141 7.64 34.56 -4.34
CA GLU A 141 8.54 35.47 -5.04
C GLU A 141 7.95 35.98 -6.35
N ASN A 142 7.27 35.12 -7.10
CA ASN A 142 6.63 35.52 -8.36
C ASN A 142 5.39 36.39 -8.10
N LEU A 143 4.63 36.09 -7.09
CA LEU A 143 3.48 36.92 -6.67
C LEU A 143 3.96 38.32 -6.28
N ALA A 144 5.03 38.43 -5.51
CA ALA A 144 5.62 39.72 -5.14
C ALA A 144 6.05 40.54 -6.37
N LYS A 145 6.49 39.90 -7.46
CA LYS A 145 6.85 40.57 -8.71
C LYS A 145 5.64 41.08 -9.49
N VAL A 146 4.46 40.54 -9.27
CA VAL A 146 3.22 40.95 -9.96
C VAL A 146 2.68 42.27 -9.39
N ILE A 147 2.88 42.51 -8.08
CA ILE A 147 2.34 43.72 -7.40
C ILE A 147 2.70 45.04 -8.11
N PRO A 148 3.94 45.31 -8.52
CA PRO A 148 4.27 46.54 -9.24
C PRO A 148 3.54 46.69 -10.57
N TYR A 149 3.31 45.61 -11.30
CA TYR A 149 2.59 45.62 -12.57
C TYR A 149 1.09 45.91 -12.40
N GLU A 150 0.50 45.62 -11.27
CA GLU A 150 -0.88 46.01 -10.95
C GLU A 150 -1.02 47.53 -10.91
N GLU A 151 -0.07 48.23 -10.27
CA GLU A 151 -0.09 49.71 -10.22
C GLU A 151 0.09 50.31 -11.58
N GLU A 152 1.05 49.82 -12.40
CA GLU A 152 1.26 50.28 -13.78
C GLU A 152 0.03 50.02 -14.66
N ARG A 153 -0.60 48.86 -14.52
CA ARG A 153 -1.83 48.51 -15.24
C ARG A 153 -2.95 49.47 -14.90
N MET A 154 -3.12 49.82 -13.65
CA MET A 154 -4.15 50.75 -13.20
C MET A 154 -3.96 52.14 -13.77
N ILE A 155 -2.70 52.61 -13.82
CA ILE A 155 -2.36 53.92 -14.46
C ILE A 155 -2.66 53.87 -15.96
N ALA A 156 -2.22 52.83 -16.65
CA ALA A 156 -2.44 52.68 -18.09
C ALA A 156 -3.93 52.58 -18.46
N VAL A 157 -4.71 51.83 -17.64
CA VAL A 157 -6.15 51.74 -17.85
C VAL A 157 -6.83 53.12 -17.66
N LYS A 158 -6.46 53.84 -16.60
CA LYS A 158 -6.97 55.18 -16.33
C LYS A 158 -6.66 56.16 -17.47
N GLU A 159 -5.43 56.19 -17.95
CA GLU A 159 -5.01 57.03 -19.09
C GLU A 159 -5.77 56.67 -20.36
N ARG A 160 -5.93 55.39 -20.67
CA ARG A 160 -6.69 54.93 -21.82
C ARG A 160 -8.13 55.41 -21.78
N TYR A 161 -8.80 55.28 -20.63
CA TYR A 161 -10.17 55.73 -20.47
C TYR A 161 -10.26 57.25 -20.56
N GLN A 162 -9.35 58.00 -19.98
CA GLN A 162 -9.33 59.47 -20.08
C GLN A 162 -9.14 59.94 -21.53
N ASN A 163 -8.32 59.26 -22.31
CA ASN A 163 -8.12 59.60 -23.70
C ASN A 163 -9.34 59.28 -24.55
N THR A 164 -10.01 58.14 -24.29
CA THR A 164 -11.27 57.80 -24.96
C THR A 164 -12.37 58.82 -24.66
N LEU A 165 -12.44 59.33 -23.43
CA LEU A 165 -13.41 60.33 -23.03
C LEU A 165 -13.25 61.69 -23.76
N LYS A 166 -12.00 62.06 -24.07
CA LYS A 166 -11.72 63.31 -24.83
C LYS A 166 -12.26 63.28 -26.26
N GLU A 167 -12.56 62.11 -26.79
CA GLU A 167 -13.12 61.93 -28.13
C GLU A 167 -14.66 62.10 -28.16
N PHE A 168 -15.31 62.21 -27.00
CA PHE A 168 -16.76 62.34 -26.89
C PHE A 168 -17.15 63.71 -26.29
N GLU A 169 -17.97 64.50 -26.97
CA GLU A 169 -18.36 65.89 -26.57
C GLU A 169 -19.30 65.97 -25.36
N ASN A 170 -19.91 64.88 -24.87
CA ASN A 170 -20.84 64.91 -23.74
C ASN A 170 -20.70 63.63 -22.89
N VAL A 171 -19.75 63.61 -22.00
CA VAL A 171 -19.60 62.44 -21.06
C VAL A 171 -20.02 62.80 -19.67
N ASP A 172 -20.86 61.94 -19.07
CA ASP A 172 -21.22 62.01 -17.67
C ASP A 172 -20.04 61.52 -16.81
N GLU A 173 -19.33 62.47 -16.22
CA GLU A 173 -18.14 62.17 -15.35
C GLU A 173 -18.50 61.24 -14.18
N THR A 174 -19.74 61.33 -13.67
CA THR A 174 -20.20 60.48 -12.54
C THR A 174 -20.25 59.02 -12.95
N ARG A 175 -20.71 58.73 -14.15
CA ARG A 175 -20.80 57.39 -14.72
C ARG A 175 -19.41 56.83 -15.01
N PHE A 176 -18.48 57.67 -15.46
CA PHE A 176 -17.08 57.31 -15.67
C PHE A 176 -16.43 56.83 -14.34
N TYR A 177 -16.57 57.56 -13.24
CA TYR A 177 -15.99 57.17 -11.96
C TYR A 177 -16.64 55.89 -11.40
N GLN A 178 -17.93 55.66 -11.67
CA GLN A 178 -18.58 54.39 -11.29
C GLN A 178 -18.04 53.19 -12.06
N GLU A 179 -17.83 53.30 -13.36
CA GLU A 179 -17.22 52.27 -14.17
C GLU A 179 -15.76 52.04 -13.77
N MET A 180 -14.98 53.09 -13.48
CA MET A 180 -13.62 52.97 -12.98
C MET A 180 -13.55 52.25 -11.64
N ALA A 181 -14.45 52.50 -10.71
CA ALA A 181 -14.51 51.80 -9.43
C ALA A 181 -14.68 50.30 -9.63
N TYR A 182 -15.47 49.87 -10.60
CA TYR A 182 -15.69 48.46 -10.94
C TYR A 182 -14.42 47.73 -11.44
N TYR A 183 -13.45 48.44 -12.07
CA TYR A 183 -12.19 47.91 -12.55
C TYR A 183 -11.04 48.03 -11.54
N THR A 184 -11.28 48.68 -10.38
CA THR A 184 -10.28 48.91 -9.33
C THR A 184 -10.49 48.04 -8.10
N GLU A 185 -11.63 47.32 -8.00
CA GLU A 185 -11.87 46.25 -7.03
C GLU A 185 -11.37 44.91 -7.58
#